data_34fb9d4765dc9c32e98c30535b4860a6
#
_entry.id   34fb9d4765dc9c32e98c30535b4860a6
#
_cell.length_a   1.000
_cell.length_b   1.000
_cell.length_c   1.000
_cell.angle_alpha   90.00
_cell.angle_beta   90.00
_cell.angle_gamma   90.00
#
_symmetry.space_group_name_H-M   'P 1'
#
loop_
_entity.id
_entity.type
_entity.pdbx_description
1 polymer ?
#
loop_
_entity_poly.entity_id
_entity_poly.type
_entity_poly.pdbx_seq_one_letter_code
_entity_poly.pdbx_strand_id
1 'polypeptide(L)'
;MRNQANLRMTRQRRVILEELRNVNTHPSADEVYAMVRKRLPRVSLGTIYRNLEILSTSGEIRRIDSGGNLKRFDGNADGHYHIRCLQCDRLVDAFIELGLDIDEQLKGATDFLVFGHRLEFVGLCPHCQPAPAAPSRLPNVDKPKPAP
;
A
#
# COMPACT_ATOMS: atom_id res chain seq x y z
N MET A 1 -19.61 6.50 -4.83
CA MET A 1 -19.69 7.84 -4.18
C MET A 1 -18.94 7.77 -2.87
N ARG A 2 -17.77 8.39 -2.80
CA ARG A 2 -17.01 8.49 -1.55
C ARG A 2 -17.75 9.48 -0.66
N ASN A 3 -18.27 9.00 0.45
CA ASN A 3 -18.89 9.85 1.47
C ASN A 3 -17.74 10.64 2.13
N GLN A 4 -17.46 11.83 1.61
CA GLN A 4 -16.58 12.79 2.26
C GLN A 4 -17.35 13.35 3.46
N ALA A 5 -17.49 12.55 4.50
CA ALA A 5 -17.83 13.06 5.81
C ALA A 5 -16.74 14.10 6.13
N ASN A 6 -17.18 15.32 6.39
CA ASN A 6 -16.32 16.49 6.66
C ASN A 6 -15.40 16.18 7.87
N LEU A 7 -14.24 15.54 7.58
CA LEU A 7 -13.32 15.08 8.61
C LEU A 7 -12.71 16.29 9.31
N ARG A 8 -13.05 16.50 10.59
CA ARG A 8 -12.40 17.52 11.39
C ARG A 8 -10.90 17.21 11.51
N MET A 9 -10.07 17.98 10.81
CA MET A 9 -8.62 17.85 10.82
C MET A 9 -8.05 18.38 12.12
N THR A 10 -7.72 17.49 13.07
CA THR A 10 -7.04 17.83 14.31
C THR A 10 -5.53 18.00 14.08
N ARG A 11 -4.82 18.64 15.03
CA ARG A 11 -3.35 18.75 14.99
C ARG A 11 -2.67 17.40 14.85
N GLN A 12 -3.12 16.40 15.59
CA GLN A 12 -2.55 15.04 15.53
C GLN A 12 -2.75 14.40 14.14
N ARG A 13 -3.95 14.48 13.57
CA ARG A 13 -4.23 13.96 12.22
C ARG A 13 -3.39 14.64 11.16
N ARG A 14 -3.23 15.96 11.26
CA ARG A 14 -2.40 16.72 10.32
C ARG A 14 -0.95 16.24 10.36
N VAL A 15 -0.36 16.11 11.55
CA VAL A 15 1.02 15.65 11.70
C VAL A 15 1.19 14.22 11.16
N ILE A 16 0.26 13.30 11.47
CA ILE A 16 0.29 11.93 10.95
C ILE A 16 0.25 11.94 9.40
N LEU A 17 -0.64 12.72 8.82
CA LEU A 17 -0.79 12.82 7.37
C LEU A 17 0.45 13.40 6.70
N GLU A 18 1.05 14.44 7.28
CA GLU A 18 2.30 15.04 6.81
C GLU A 18 3.46 14.03 6.85
N GLU A 19 3.63 13.30 7.95
CA GLU A 19 4.67 12.28 8.07
C GLU A 19 4.51 11.18 7.02
N LEU A 20 3.27 10.71 6.80
CA LEU A 20 2.99 9.70 5.78
C LEU A 20 3.24 10.20 4.36
N ARG A 21 2.92 11.46 4.06
CA ARG A 21 3.13 12.07 2.73
C ARG A 21 4.60 12.37 2.42
N ASN A 22 5.43 12.47 3.45
CA ASN A 22 6.86 12.75 3.31
C ASN A 22 7.72 11.50 3.08
N VAL A 23 7.13 10.32 3.10
CA VAL A 23 7.85 9.05 2.92
C VAL A 23 7.21 8.21 1.80
N ASN A 24 8.05 7.43 1.12
CA ASN A 24 7.62 6.51 0.05
C ASN A 24 7.69 5.04 0.50
N THR A 25 7.83 4.80 1.81
CA THR A 25 8.12 3.46 2.33
C THR A 25 6.91 2.75 2.92
N HIS A 26 5.74 3.37 2.92
CA HIS A 26 4.49 2.85 3.48
C HIS A 26 4.68 2.24 4.87
N PRO A 27 4.86 3.09 5.90
CA PRO A 27 5.18 2.64 7.24
C PRO A 27 4.02 1.89 7.91
N SER A 28 4.35 0.99 8.83
CA SER A 28 3.41 0.41 9.78
C SER A 28 2.98 1.44 10.84
N ALA A 29 1.96 1.13 11.63
CA ALA A 29 1.50 2.03 12.69
C ALA A 29 2.59 2.33 13.73
N ASP A 30 3.44 1.35 14.06
CA ASP A 30 4.56 1.53 14.98
C ASP A 30 5.64 2.45 14.41
N GLU A 31 5.93 2.32 13.13
CA GLU A 31 6.86 3.22 12.42
C GLU A 31 6.29 4.64 12.34
N VAL A 32 5.01 4.81 12.05
CA VAL A 32 4.31 6.11 12.10
C VAL A 32 4.38 6.72 13.49
N TYR A 33 4.17 5.90 14.54
CA TYR A 33 4.32 6.36 15.92
C TYR A 33 5.72 6.90 16.20
N ALA A 34 6.76 6.19 15.79
CA ALA A 34 8.15 6.64 15.96
C ALA A 34 8.44 7.97 15.23
N MET A 35 7.86 8.16 14.04
CA MET A 35 7.99 9.40 13.26
C MET A 35 7.26 10.55 13.93
N VAL A 36 5.98 10.37 14.24
CA VAL A 36 5.09 11.39 14.80
C VAL A 36 5.55 11.83 16.19
N ARG A 37 6.09 10.91 17.00
CA ARG A 37 6.56 11.21 18.35
C ARG A 37 7.69 12.24 18.40
N LYS A 38 8.47 12.38 17.34
CA LYS A 38 9.50 13.43 17.22
C LYS A 38 8.88 14.83 17.24
N ARG A 39 7.68 14.98 16.71
CA ARG A 39 6.94 16.25 16.63
C ARG A 39 5.89 16.41 17.74
N LEU A 40 5.32 15.30 18.19
CA LEU A 40 4.30 15.21 19.24
C LEU A 40 4.75 14.24 20.35
N PRO A 41 5.66 14.63 21.25
CA PRO A 41 6.28 13.70 22.22
C PRO A 41 5.28 13.00 23.16
N ARG A 42 4.10 13.59 23.37
CA ARG A 42 3.06 13.05 24.27
C ARG A 42 2.02 12.20 23.55
N VAL A 43 2.18 11.95 22.24
CA VAL A 43 1.23 11.08 21.52
C VAL A 43 1.38 9.64 22.00
N SER A 44 0.26 8.94 22.17
CA SER A 44 0.27 7.50 22.48
C SER A 44 0.15 6.66 21.21
N LEU A 45 0.63 5.42 21.26
CA LEU A 45 0.48 4.45 20.17
C LEU A 45 -1.00 4.22 19.84
N GLY A 46 -1.86 4.11 20.86
CA GLY A 46 -3.31 3.97 20.66
C GLY A 46 -3.94 5.15 19.94
N THR A 47 -3.43 6.37 20.17
CA THR A 47 -3.85 7.57 19.43
C THR A 47 -3.45 7.48 17.96
N ILE A 48 -2.27 6.96 17.66
CA ILE A 48 -1.81 6.73 16.27
C ILE A 48 -2.74 5.75 15.57
N TYR A 49 -2.97 4.56 16.13
CA TYR A 49 -3.87 3.55 15.55
C TYR A 49 -5.26 4.12 15.26
N ARG A 50 -5.86 4.82 16.23
CA ARG A 50 -7.18 5.43 16.07
C ARG A 50 -7.21 6.46 14.94
N ASN A 51 -6.21 7.32 14.86
CA ASN A 51 -6.17 8.35 13.82
C ASN A 51 -5.87 7.76 12.44
N LEU A 52 -5.03 6.74 12.33
CA LEU A 52 -4.80 6.01 11.07
C LEU A 52 -6.09 5.35 10.56
N GLU A 53 -6.87 4.75 11.45
CA GLU A 53 -8.18 4.18 11.08
C GLU A 53 -9.14 5.26 10.57
N ILE A 54 -9.25 6.39 11.27
CA ILE A 54 -10.09 7.51 10.86
C ILE A 54 -9.66 8.08 9.51
N LEU A 55 -8.35 8.31 9.31
CA LEU A 55 -7.82 8.83 8.05
C LEU A 55 -8.01 7.85 6.89
N SER A 56 -7.89 6.55 7.13
CA SER A 56 -8.16 5.51 6.14
C SER A 56 -9.63 5.45 5.75
N THR A 57 -10.53 5.47 6.75
CA THR A 57 -11.98 5.42 6.52
C THR A 57 -12.48 6.66 5.80
N SER A 58 -11.89 7.84 6.08
CA SER A 58 -12.23 9.08 5.39
C SER A 58 -11.65 9.19 3.97
N GLY A 59 -10.74 8.28 3.58
CA GLY A 59 -10.11 8.28 2.27
C GLY A 59 -8.93 9.25 2.13
N GLU A 60 -8.45 9.83 3.23
CA GLU A 60 -7.26 10.71 3.24
C GLU A 60 -5.95 9.94 3.04
N ILE A 61 -5.92 8.69 3.49
CA ILE A 61 -4.82 7.74 3.30
C ILE A 61 -5.36 6.38 2.86
N ARG A 62 -4.49 5.53 2.37
CA ARG A 62 -4.82 4.13 2.08
C ARG A 62 -4.21 3.20 3.11
N ARG A 63 -4.99 2.21 3.54
CA ARG A 63 -4.47 1.05 4.25
C ARG A 63 -4.12 -0.01 3.23
N ILE A 64 -2.90 -0.53 3.29
CA ILE A 64 -2.41 -1.58 2.44
C ILE A 64 -2.35 -2.87 3.26
N ASP A 65 -3.26 -3.79 2.95
CA ASP A 65 -3.28 -5.16 3.46
C ASP A 65 -2.61 -6.05 2.40
N SER A 66 -1.30 -5.90 2.22
CA SER A 66 -0.53 -6.81 1.38
C SER A 66 -0.26 -8.10 2.13
N GLY A 67 -0.02 -9.21 1.43
CA GLY A 67 0.18 -10.55 2.02
C GLY A 67 1.25 -10.69 3.10
N GLY A 68 1.79 -9.58 3.62
CA GLY A 68 2.61 -9.50 4.81
C GLY A 68 1.77 -9.45 6.10
N ASN A 69 2.40 -9.76 7.24
CA ASN A 69 1.73 -9.79 8.54
C ASN A 69 1.41 -8.39 9.10
N LEU A 70 1.96 -7.32 8.52
CA LEU A 70 1.83 -5.95 9.02
C LEU A 70 0.96 -5.11 8.08
N LYS A 71 -0.04 -4.45 8.65
CA LYS A 71 -0.78 -3.39 7.96
C LYS A 71 0.14 -2.20 7.73
N ARG A 72 0.19 -1.72 6.48
CA ARG A 72 0.96 -0.54 6.09
C ARG A 72 0.02 0.58 5.68
N PHE A 73 0.53 1.79 5.73
CA PHE A 73 -0.26 3.00 5.45
C PHE A 73 0.45 3.84 4.39
N ASP A 74 -0.35 4.33 3.45
CA ASP A 74 0.09 5.13 2.33
C ASP A 74 -0.57 6.50 2.41
N GLY A 75 0.24 7.55 2.46
CA GLY A 75 -0.22 8.94 2.49
C GLY A 75 -0.79 9.43 1.17
N ASN A 76 -0.57 8.69 0.07
CA ASN A 76 -1.18 8.97 -1.22
C ASN A 76 -2.44 8.12 -1.40
N ALA A 77 -3.60 8.78 -1.39
CA ALA A 77 -4.89 8.11 -1.58
C ALA A 77 -5.23 7.82 -3.05
N ASP A 78 -4.45 8.35 -4.00
CA ASP A 78 -4.67 8.12 -5.43
C ASP A 78 -4.34 6.67 -5.82
N GLY A 79 -5.03 6.18 -6.84
CA GLY A 79 -4.83 4.80 -7.30
C GLY A 79 -3.45 4.63 -7.96
N HIS A 80 -2.60 3.82 -7.37
CA HIS A 80 -1.33 3.38 -7.92
C HIS A 80 -1.03 1.96 -7.45
N TYR A 81 -0.05 1.32 -8.07
CA TYR A 81 0.38 -0.04 -7.74
C TYR A 81 1.56 -0.01 -6.79
N HIS A 82 1.87 -1.17 -6.22
CA HIS A 82 2.99 -1.33 -5.29
C HIS A 82 3.87 -2.51 -5.70
N ILE A 83 5.14 -2.46 -5.29
CA ILE A 83 6.08 -3.57 -5.38
C ILE A 83 6.52 -3.94 -3.97
N ARG A 84 6.37 -5.21 -3.61
CA ARG A 84 6.83 -5.74 -2.33
C ARG A 84 8.08 -6.60 -2.49
N CYS A 85 9.05 -6.37 -1.63
CA CYS A 85 10.22 -7.23 -1.53
C CYS A 85 9.88 -8.50 -0.75
N LEU A 86 10.08 -9.65 -1.36
CA LEU A 86 9.80 -10.95 -0.74
C LEU A 86 10.76 -11.30 0.41
N GLN A 87 11.91 -10.65 0.49
CA GLN A 87 12.89 -10.94 1.52
C GLN A 87 12.80 -10.03 2.74
N CYS A 88 12.64 -8.71 2.55
CA CYS A 88 12.62 -7.75 3.67
C CYS A 88 11.25 -7.07 3.86
N ASP A 89 10.25 -7.47 3.09
CA ASP A 89 8.87 -6.95 3.16
C ASP A 89 8.73 -5.44 2.90
N ARG A 90 9.77 -4.79 2.35
CA ARG A 90 9.71 -3.39 1.93
C ARG A 90 8.67 -3.24 0.83
N LEU A 91 7.81 -2.25 0.98
CA LEU A 91 6.78 -1.89 0.02
C LEU A 91 7.09 -0.50 -0.55
N VAL A 92 7.05 -0.36 -1.86
CA VAL A 92 7.27 0.92 -2.58
C VAL A 92 6.23 1.10 -3.67
N ASP A 93 6.00 2.35 -4.06
CA ASP A 93 5.10 2.68 -5.16
C ASP A 93 5.65 2.20 -6.50
N ALA A 94 4.75 1.73 -7.35
CA ALA A 94 5.00 1.42 -8.75
C ALA A 94 4.14 2.35 -9.61
N PHE A 95 4.77 3.40 -10.15
CA PHE A 95 4.11 4.32 -11.07
C PHE A 95 4.18 3.75 -12.49
N ILE A 96 3.24 2.86 -12.79
CA ILE A 96 3.10 2.26 -14.11
C ILE A 96 1.68 2.46 -14.60
N GLU A 97 1.54 2.69 -15.89
CA GLU A 97 0.27 2.64 -16.58
C GLU A 97 0.11 1.24 -17.16
N LEU A 98 -0.87 0.50 -16.67
CA LEU A 98 -1.28 -0.73 -17.33
C LEU A 98 -2.12 -0.31 -18.52
N GLY A 99 -1.59 -0.46 -19.73
CA GLY A 99 -2.22 -0.04 -20.99
C GLY A 99 -3.49 -0.80 -21.38
N LEU A 100 -4.00 -1.63 -20.48
CA LEU A 100 -5.22 -2.41 -20.64
C LEU A 100 -6.10 -2.20 -19.40
N ASP A 101 -7.35 -1.82 -19.63
CA ASP A 101 -8.35 -1.79 -18.57
C ASP A 101 -8.68 -3.24 -18.17
N ILE A 102 -8.04 -3.71 -17.10
CA ILE A 102 -8.21 -5.07 -16.59
C ILE A 102 -9.67 -5.33 -16.19
N ASP A 103 -10.34 -4.32 -15.66
CA ASP A 103 -11.73 -4.43 -15.23
C ASP A 103 -12.67 -4.57 -16.44
N GLU A 104 -12.39 -3.86 -17.54
CA GLU A 104 -13.15 -3.99 -18.79
C GLU A 104 -13.00 -5.37 -19.42
N GLN A 105 -11.82 -6.01 -19.31
CA GLN A 105 -11.62 -7.37 -19.84
C GLN A 105 -12.45 -8.44 -19.13
N LEU A 106 -12.89 -8.17 -17.90
CA LEU A 106 -13.78 -9.07 -17.16
C LEU A 106 -15.24 -8.91 -17.54
N LYS A 107 -15.62 -7.80 -18.19
CA LYS A 107 -17.00 -7.61 -18.65
C LYS A 107 -17.36 -8.67 -19.69
N GLY A 108 -18.38 -9.45 -19.39
CA GLY A 108 -18.84 -10.56 -20.22
C GLY A 108 -18.08 -11.86 -20.06
N ALA A 109 -16.99 -11.90 -19.28
CA ALA A 109 -16.24 -13.10 -18.96
C ALA A 109 -16.73 -13.78 -17.66
N THR A 110 -17.57 -13.10 -16.88
CA THR A 110 -18.08 -13.58 -15.60
C THR A 110 -19.45 -12.96 -15.30
N ASP A 111 -20.27 -13.69 -14.52
CA ASP A 111 -21.55 -13.21 -13.98
C ASP A 111 -21.39 -12.39 -12.69
N PHE A 112 -20.15 -12.21 -12.21
CA PHE A 112 -19.87 -11.42 -11.02
C PHE A 112 -20.04 -9.92 -11.30
N LEU A 113 -20.56 -9.18 -10.33
CA LEU A 113 -20.51 -7.73 -10.31
C LEU A 113 -19.16 -7.30 -9.77
N VAL A 114 -18.23 -6.98 -10.65
CA VAL A 114 -16.85 -6.60 -10.30
C VAL A 114 -16.79 -5.11 -9.99
N PHE A 115 -16.21 -4.76 -8.83
CA PHE A 115 -16.04 -3.37 -8.38
C PHE A 115 -14.61 -2.86 -8.50
N GLY A 116 -13.66 -3.69 -8.88
CA GLY A 116 -12.25 -3.35 -9.03
C GLY A 116 -11.34 -4.54 -8.81
N HIS A 117 -10.05 -4.30 -8.86
CA HIS A 117 -9.02 -5.31 -8.69
C HIS A 117 -7.96 -4.87 -7.67
N ARG A 118 -7.16 -5.82 -7.23
CA ARG A 118 -5.92 -5.58 -6.48
C ARG A 118 -4.77 -6.18 -7.26
N LEU A 119 -3.74 -5.38 -7.50
CA LEU A 119 -2.51 -5.80 -8.15
C LEU A 119 -1.32 -5.36 -7.31
N GLU A 120 -0.46 -6.31 -6.96
CA GLU A 120 0.81 -6.09 -6.28
C GLU A 120 1.89 -6.81 -7.06
N PHE A 121 2.98 -6.11 -7.35
CA PHE A 121 4.18 -6.72 -7.88
C PHE A 121 5.03 -7.25 -6.73
N VAL A 122 5.70 -8.36 -6.92
CA VAL A 122 6.60 -8.95 -5.95
C VAL A 122 7.97 -9.20 -6.56
N GLY A 123 9.02 -9.01 -5.77
CA GLY A 123 10.37 -9.20 -6.24
C GLY A 123 11.40 -9.02 -5.13
N LEU A 124 12.63 -8.68 -5.47
CA LEU A 124 13.71 -8.37 -4.53
C LEU A 124 14.13 -6.90 -4.69
N CYS A 125 14.14 -6.16 -3.59
CA CYS A 125 14.61 -4.78 -3.60
C CYS A 125 16.15 -4.74 -3.86
N PRO A 126 16.71 -3.58 -4.26
CA PRO A 126 18.15 -3.48 -4.55
C PRO A 126 19.07 -3.96 -3.43
N HIS A 127 18.64 -3.86 -2.16
CA HIS A 127 19.43 -4.33 -1.01
C HIS A 127 19.36 -5.84 -0.80
N CYS A 128 18.31 -6.48 -1.31
CA CYS A 128 18.08 -7.92 -1.13
C CYS A 128 18.42 -8.73 -2.39
N GLN A 129 18.70 -8.04 -3.51
CA GLN A 129 19.18 -8.71 -4.71
C GLN A 129 20.55 -9.33 -4.44
N PRO A 130 20.81 -10.57 -4.88
CA PRO A 130 22.17 -11.09 -4.90
C PRO A 130 23.04 -10.18 -5.78
N ALA A 131 24.33 -10.04 -5.42
CA ALA A 131 25.30 -9.37 -6.30
C ALA A 131 25.19 -9.95 -7.72
N PRO A 132 25.30 -9.12 -8.79
CA PRO A 132 25.01 -9.57 -10.14
C PRO A 132 25.94 -10.73 -10.54
N ALA A 133 25.42 -11.94 -10.36
CA ALA A 133 25.93 -13.13 -11.04
C ALA A 133 25.24 -13.19 -12.40
N ALA A 134 26.00 -13.60 -13.43
CA ALA A 134 25.57 -13.69 -14.83
C ALA A 134 24.13 -14.19 -15.02
N PRO A 135 23.44 -13.83 -16.12
CA PRO A 135 21.99 -13.95 -16.26
C PRO A 135 21.54 -15.41 -16.15
N SER A 136 21.03 -15.79 -15.02
CA SER A 136 20.33 -17.05 -14.83
C SER A 136 18.80 -16.80 -14.84
N ARG A 137 18.13 -17.61 -15.63
CA ARG A 137 16.70 -17.58 -15.94
C ARG A 137 15.85 -17.29 -14.71
N LEU A 138 14.90 -16.36 -14.86
CA LEU A 138 13.82 -16.13 -13.91
C LEU A 138 13.18 -17.48 -13.49
N PRO A 139 12.90 -17.69 -12.19
CA PRO A 139 12.10 -18.82 -11.79
C PRO A 139 10.74 -18.74 -12.52
N ASN A 140 10.37 -19.85 -13.11
CA ASN A 140 9.09 -19.99 -13.82
C ASN A 140 7.96 -19.76 -12.80
N VAL A 141 7.33 -18.61 -12.87
CA VAL A 141 6.10 -18.38 -12.11
C VAL A 141 5.04 -19.17 -12.86
N ASP A 142 4.62 -20.29 -12.30
CA ASP A 142 3.59 -21.13 -12.89
C ASP A 142 2.39 -20.30 -13.33
N LYS A 143 2.13 -20.29 -14.61
CA LYS A 143 0.90 -19.72 -15.16
C LYS A 143 -0.28 -20.46 -14.52
N PRO A 144 -1.29 -19.76 -13.99
CA PRO A 144 -2.48 -20.44 -13.51
C PRO A 144 -3.04 -21.31 -14.64
N LYS A 145 -3.31 -22.59 -14.31
CA LYS A 145 -3.99 -23.50 -15.21
C LYS A 145 -5.33 -22.88 -15.62
N PRO A 146 -5.70 -22.91 -16.91
CA PRO A 146 -7.04 -22.52 -17.31
C PRO A 146 -8.04 -23.42 -16.58
N ALA A 147 -9.08 -22.79 -16.03
CA ALA A 147 -10.18 -23.51 -15.40
C ALA A 147 -10.90 -24.38 -16.43
N PRO A 148 -11.43 -25.57 -16.04
CA PRO A 148 -12.18 -26.43 -16.91
C PRO A 148 -13.49 -25.81 -17.43
#